data_61779eee1f6698a68a9d3426137969a4
#
_entry.id   61779eee1f6698a68a9d3426137969a4
#
_cell.length_a   1.000
_cell.length_b   1.000
_cell.length_c   1.000
_cell.angle_alpha   90.00
_cell.angle_beta   90.00
_cell.angle_gamma   90.00
#
_symmetry.space_group_name_H-M   'P 1'
#
loop_
_entity.id
_entity.type
_entity.pdbx_description
1 polymer ?
#
loop_
_entity_poly.entity_id
_entity_poly.type
_entity_poly.pdbx_seq_one_letter_code
_entity_poly.pdbx_strand_id
1 'polypeptide(L)'
;FHMRETFPGTILVDGDKIEKLNTKTRETISSLVYPSWHPSGKYVAFSVNTTKQAFHLNDKNRVEVYDEASDVVVYDVEKHEIVTASTIFSKDAFETFPTFSPDGKTLYFCTAEARPIPQEYSEVKYNLCSISFDPATRTFGTQVDTLYNAKSGGMSASFPRVSPDGRYLLYTLSGYGNFSIWHKDADLYMTDLQTGTSRSLAEVNSDDVESYHSWSSNSRWFVFSSRRIDGLYTRP
;
A
#
# COMPACT_ATOMS: atom_id res chain seq x y z
N PHE A 1 -8.70 0.95 -14.58
CA PHE A 1 -9.99 1.41 -14.05
C PHE A 1 -10.73 0.28 -13.38
N HIS A 2 -11.39 0.57 -12.26
CA HIS A 2 -12.16 -0.38 -11.49
C HIS A 2 -13.65 -0.13 -11.67
N MET A 3 -14.39 -1.16 -12.10
CA MET A 3 -15.84 -1.06 -12.29
C MET A 3 -16.55 -1.98 -11.28
N ARG A 4 -17.44 -1.42 -10.47
CA ARG A 4 -18.05 -2.13 -9.34
C ARG A 4 -19.43 -2.72 -9.59
N GLU A 5 -20.25 -2.15 -10.49
CA GLU A 5 -21.67 -2.48 -10.55
C GLU A 5 -22.02 -3.45 -11.68
N THR A 6 -22.23 -2.95 -12.87
CA THR A 6 -22.75 -3.78 -13.98
C THR A 6 -21.69 -4.71 -14.58
N PHE A 7 -20.43 -4.30 -14.55
CA PHE A 7 -19.30 -5.07 -15.06
C PHE A 7 -18.15 -5.09 -14.04
N PRO A 8 -18.24 -5.90 -12.97
CA PRO A 8 -17.18 -5.97 -11.97
C PRO A 8 -15.90 -6.48 -12.61
N GLY A 9 -14.80 -5.78 -12.36
CA GLY A 9 -13.48 -6.16 -12.86
C GLY A 9 -12.52 -4.99 -13.00
N THR A 10 -11.30 -5.33 -13.36
CA THR A 10 -10.24 -4.38 -13.67
C THR A 10 -10.11 -4.25 -15.18
N ILE A 11 -10.02 -3.03 -15.68
CA ILE A 11 -9.89 -2.71 -17.10
C ILE A 11 -8.54 -2.05 -17.33
N LEU A 12 -7.78 -2.58 -18.29
CA LEU A 12 -6.60 -1.96 -18.86
C LEU A 12 -7.00 -1.13 -20.08
N VAL A 13 -6.53 0.09 -20.12
CA VAL A 13 -6.66 0.97 -21.30
C VAL A 13 -5.25 1.30 -21.77
N ASP A 14 -4.96 0.94 -23.04
CA ASP A 14 -3.69 1.22 -23.69
C ASP A 14 -3.98 1.86 -25.06
N GLY A 15 -3.86 3.16 -25.17
CA GLY A 15 -4.35 3.93 -26.30
C GLY A 15 -5.85 3.69 -26.54
N ASP A 16 -6.19 3.19 -27.72
CA ASP A 16 -7.57 2.87 -28.10
C ASP A 16 -7.97 1.43 -27.72
N LYS A 17 -7.04 0.63 -27.24
CA LYS A 17 -7.30 -0.76 -26.80
C LYS A 17 -7.86 -0.76 -25.37
N ILE A 18 -9.01 -1.40 -25.21
CA ILE A 18 -9.64 -1.61 -23.92
C ILE A 18 -9.72 -3.12 -23.67
N GLU A 19 -9.14 -3.56 -22.56
CA GLU A 19 -9.09 -4.97 -22.22
C GLU A 19 -9.55 -5.19 -20.77
N LYS A 20 -10.40 -6.20 -20.58
CA LYS A 20 -10.80 -6.62 -19.23
C LYS A 20 -9.75 -7.62 -18.72
N LEU A 21 -9.08 -7.28 -17.64
CA LEU A 21 -8.15 -8.18 -16.99
C LEU A 21 -8.92 -9.28 -16.26
N ASN A 22 -8.54 -10.55 -16.51
CA ASN A 22 -9.10 -11.67 -15.76
C ASN A 22 -8.34 -11.80 -14.42
N THR A 23 -8.85 -11.11 -13.43
CA THR A 23 -8.25 -11.09 -12.09
C THR A 23 -8.98 -11.98 -11.08
N LYS A 24 -9.96 -12.76 -11.55
CA LYS A 24 -10.77 -13.62 -10.68
C LYS A 24 -10.15 -15.01 -10.59
N THR A 25 -9.40 -15.25 -9.52
CA THR A 25 -8.71 -16.52 -9.24
C THR A 25 -9.01 -16.97 -7.81
N ARG A 26 -8.38 -18.06 -7.35
CA ARG A 26 -8.47 -18.50 -5.95
C ARG A 26 -7.79 -17.52 -4.99
N GLU A 27 -6.83 -16.80 -5.48
CA GLU A 27 -6.01 -15.84 -4.74
C GLU A 27 -6.69 -14.48 -4.61
N THR A 28 -7.68 -14.16 -5.45
CA THR A 28 -8.37 -12.88 -5.40
C THR A 28 -9.62 -12.96 -4.51
N ILE A 29 -9.44 -12.73 -3.22
CA ILE A 29 -10.52 -12.78 -2.21
C ILE A 29 -11.53 -11.63 -2.35
N SER A 30 -11.15 -10.53 -3.01
CA SER A 30 -11.95 -9.34 -3.20
C SER A 30 -11.56 -8.59 -4.47
N SER A 31 -12.04 -7.35 -4.62
CA SER A 31 -11.61 -6.46 -5.69
C SER A 31 -10.15 -6.07 -5.55
N LEU A 32 -9.45 -5.92 -6.68
CA LEU A 32 -8.09 -5.41 -6.72
C LEU A 32 -8.07 -3.91 -6.40
N VAL A 33 -7.21 -3.50 -5.48
CA VAL A 33 -7.03 -2.11 -5.07
C VAL A 33 -5.54 -1.76 -5.00
N TYR A 34 -5.21 -0.48 -4.89
CA TYR A 34 -3.83 0.05 -4.75
C TYR A 34 -2.86 -0.45 -5.83
N PRO A 35 -3.16 -0.24 -7.12
CA PRO A 35 -2.31 -0.70 -8.21
C PRO A 35 -0.94 -0.03 -8.21
N SER A 36 0.11 -0.82 -8.44
CA SER A 36 1.47 -0.35 -8.67
C SER A 36 2.04 -1.03 -9.90
N TRP A 37 2.36 -0.24 -10.94
CA TRP A 37 2.95 -0.76 -12.15
C TRP A 37 4.42 -1.12 -11.95
N HIS A 38 4.79 -2.28 -12.44
CA HIS A 38 6.18 -2.63 -12.68
C HIS A 38 6.74 -1.74 -13.81
N PRO A 39 7.98 -1.25 -13.72
CA PRO A 39 8.54 -0.32 -14.72
C PRO A 39 8.59 -0.86 -16.17
N SER A 40 8.56 -2.18 -16.34
CA SER A 40 8.46 -2.79 -17.69
C SER A 40 7.08 -2.67 -18.34
N GLY A 41 6.04 -2.30 -17.60
CA GLY A 41 4.65 -2.32 -18.07
C GLY A 41 4.03 -3.72 -18.19
N LYS A 42 4.77 -4.81 -17.87
CA LYS A 42 4.30 -6.19 -18.01
C LYS A 42 3.59 -6.74 -16.77
N TYR A 43 3.80 -6.11 -15.62
CA TYR A 43 3.22 -6.54 -14.34
C TYR A 43 2.56 -5.40 -13.63
N VAL A 44 1.51 -5.70 -12.87
CA VAL A 44 0.85 -4.76 -11.95
C VAL A 44 0.69 -5.46 -10.60
N ALA A 45 1.26 -4.89 -9.55
CA ALA A 45 0.99 -5.33 -8.19
C ALA A 45 -0.32 -4.71 -7.68
N PHE A 46 -1.08 -5.48 -6.92
CA PHE A 46 -2.32 -5.07 -6.30
C PHE A 46 -2.42 -5.57 -4.87
N SER A 47 -3.21 -4.89 -4.05
CA SER A 47 -3.82 -5.51 -2.89
C SER A 47 -5.17 -6.10 -3.23
N VAL A 48 -5.55 -7.19 -2.55
CA VAL A 48 -6.89 -7.77 -2.57
C VAL A 48 -7.45 -7.72 -1.15
N ASN A 49 -8.27 -6.71 -0.86
CA ASN A 49 -8.68 -6.38 0.48
C ASN A 49 -10.17 -6.64 0.69
N THR A 50 -10.52 -7.28 1.81
CA THR A 50 -11.90 -7.31 2.31
C THR A 50 -12.06 -6.16 3.30
N THR A 51 -12.37 -4.98 2.76
CA THR A 51 -12.42 -3.74 3.53
C THR A 51 -13.82 -3.50 4.10
N LYS A 52 -13.86 -3.08 5.35
CA LYS A 52 -15.06 -2.60 6.04
C LYS A 52 -14.91 -1.12 6.39
N GLN A 53 -16.03 -0.44 6.33
CA GLN A 53 -16.12 0.97 6.68
C GLN A 53 -17.14 1.13 7.80
N ALA A 54 -16.66 1.51 8.98
CA ALA A 54 -17.47 1.71 10.15
C ALA A 54 -17.70 3.22 10.38
N PHE A 55 -18.93 3.65 10.18
CA PHE A 55 -19.31 5.03 10.41
C PHE A 55 -19.67 5.23 11.88
N HIS A 56 -19.01 6.18 12.55
CA HIS A 56 -19.31 6.63 13.91
C HIS A 56 -19.33 5.53 14.98
N LEU A 57 -18.58 4.45 14.77
CA LEU A 57 -18.57 3.32 15.70
C LEU A 57 -17.90 3.68 17.02
N ASN A 58 -16.76 4.36 16.96
CA ASN A 58 -15.94 4.72 18.13
C ASN A 58 -15.89 6.21 18.40
N ASP A 59 -16.09 7.03 17.38
CA ASP A 59 -16.11 8.49 17.46
C ASP A 59 -17.23 9.01 16.57
N LYS A 60 -18.08 9.90 17.10
CA LYS A 60 -19.22 10.49 16.37
C LYS A 60 -18.79 11.26 15.11
N ASN A 61 -17.55 11.69 15.04
CA ASN A 61 -17.00 12.49 13.94
C ASN A 61 -16.02 11.71 13.07
N ARG A 62 -15.83 10.40 13.30
CA ARG A 62 -14.81 9.62 12.65
C ARG A 62 -15.39 8.42 11.89
N VAL A 63 -14.84 8.19 10.74
CA VAL A 63 -15.03 6.96 9.95
C VAL A 63 -13.80 6.09 10.17
N GLU A 64 -14.02 4.87 10.66
CA GLU A 64 -12.95 3.87 10.73
C GLU A 64 -13.02 2.97 9.50
N VAL A 65 -11.87 2.74 8.87
CA VAL A 65 -11.73 1.83 7.75
C VAL A 65 -10.67 0.80 8.13
N TYR A 66 -11.03 -0.47 8.03
CA TYR A 66 -10.14 -1.58 8.36
C TYR A 66 -10.36 -2.75 7.40
N ASP A 67 -9.33 -3.57 7.26
CA ASP A 67 -9.39 -4.78 6.48
C ASP A 67 -9.62 -5.99 7.39
N GLU A 68 -10.56 -6.86 7.01
CA GLU A 68 -10.79 -8.16 7.63
C GLU A 68 -9.84 -9.22 7.07
N ALA A 69 -9.39 -9.01 5.84
CA ALA A 69 -8.38 -9.81 5.16
C ALA A 69 -7.75 -8.96 4.05
N SER A 70 -6.46 -9.12 3.84
CA SER A 70 -5.77 -8.47 2.73
C SER A 70 -4.54 -9.26 2.32
N ASP A 71 -4.32 -9.36 1.01
CA ASP A 71 -3.17 -10.03 0.40
C ASP A 71 -2.57 -9.16 -0.72
N VAL A 72 -1.30 -9.38 -1.01
CA VAL A 72 -0.63 -8.77 -2.17
C VAL A 72 -0.50 -9.79 -3.29
N VAL A 73 -0.89 -9.40 -4.50
CA VAL A 73 -0.76 -10.19 -5.71
C VAL A 73 -0.12 -9.38 -6.83
N VAL A 74 0.57 -10.05 -7.74
CA VAL A 74 1.08 -9.44 -8.97
C VAL A 74 0.34 -10.05 -10.15
N TYR A 75 -0.14 -9.22 -11.06
CA TYR A 75 -0.79 -9.65 -12.30
C TYR A 75 0.18 -9.53 -13.46
N ASP A 76 0.36 -10.63 -14.19
CA ASP A 76 1.07 -10.66 -15.47
C ASP A 76 0.09 -10.26 -16.58
N VAL A 77 0.32 -9.07 -17.16
CA VAL A 77 -0.57 -8.47 -18.17
C VAL A 77 -0.53 -9.24 -19.50
N GLU A 78 0.62 -9.81 -19.87
CA GLU A 78 0.77 -10.54 -21.13
C GLU A 78 0.16 -11.95 -21.06
N LYS A 79 0.29 -12.62 -19.91
CA LYS A 79 -0.19 -14.00 -19.70
C LYS A 79 -1.57 -14.09 -19.09
N HIS A 80 -2.08 -12.97 -18.58
CA HIS A 80 -3.36 -12.91 -17.86
C HIS A 80 -3.42 -13.85 -16.63
N GLU A 81 -2.33 -13.89 -15.86
CA GLU A 81 -2.15 -14.76 -14.71
C GLU A 81 -1.81 -13.97 -13.45
N ILE A 82 -2.26 -14.48 -12.30
CA ILE A 82 -1.81 -14.00 -10.99
C ILE A 82 -0.50 -14.71 -10.62
N VAL A 83 0.47 -13.93 -10.18
CA VAL A 83 1.74 -14.38 -9.60
C VAL A 83 1.74 -14.00 -8.13
N THR A 84 1.97 -14.96 -7.25
CA THR A 84 2.01 -14.75 -5.81
C THR A 84 3.04 -15.66 -5.15
N ALA A 85 3.29 -15.45 -3.87
CA ALA A 85 4.14 -16.28 -3.03
C ALA A 85 3.59 -16.29 -1.60
N SER A 86 3.84 -17.36 -0.85
CA SER A 86 3.37 -17.50 0.54
C SER A 86 3.89 -16.42 1.50
N THR A 87 4.90 -15.67 1.08
CA THR A 87 5.50 -14.55 1.83
C THR A 87 4.76 -13.22 1.67
N ILE A 88 3.85 -13.11 0.70
CA ILE A 88 3.06 -11.91 0.41
C ILE A 88 1.56 -12.24 0.27
N PHE A 89 1.21 -13.50 0.52
CA PHE A 89 -0.13 -14.03 0.43
C PHE A 89 -0.30 -15.09 1.53
N SER A 90 -0.90 -14.71 2.65
CA SER A 90 -1.00 -15.56 3.83
C SER A 90 -2.30 -15.33 4.59
N LYS A 91 -2.85 -16.39 5.16
CA LYS A 91 -4.03 -16.29 6.05
C LYS A 91 -3.67 -15.80 7.46
N ASP A 92 -2.40 -15.86 7.82
CA ASP A 92 -1.91 -15.52 9.15
C ASP A 92 -1.43 -14.05 9.23
N ALA A 93 -1.47 -13.35 8.11
CA ALA A 93 -1.06 -11.96 8.01
C ALA A 93 -2.01 -11.15 7.11
N PHE A 94 -1.95 -9.84 7.25
CA PHE A 94 -2.54 -8.86 6.33
C PHE A 94 -1.42 -8.25 5.51
N GLU A 95 -1.47 -8.31 4.19
CA GLU A 95 -0.52 -7.68 3.27
C GLU A 95 -1.23 -6.65 2.39
N THR A 96 -0.63 -5.46 2.25
CA THR A 96 -1.27 -4.36 1.51
C THR A 96 -0.27 -3.34 0.97
N PHE A 97 -0.73 -2.40 0.15
CA PHE A 97 0.02 -1.28 -0.41
C PHE A 97 1.32 -1.67 -1.14
N PRO A 98 1.26 -2.56 -2.13
CA PRO A 98 2.46 -2.90 -2.88
C PRO A 98 2.97 -1.73 -3.70
N THR A 99 4.29 -1.60 -3.81
CA THR A 99 4.95 -0.67 -4.73
C THR A 99 6.25 -1.27 -5.25
N PHE A 100 6.46 -1.24 -6.57
CA PHE A 100 7.72 -1.68 -7.16
C PHE A 100 8.81 -0.62 -7.03
N SER A 101 10.05 -1.09 -6.89
CA SER A 101 11.23 -0.25 -7.12
C SER A 101 11.31 0.18 -8.59
N PRO A 102 11.97 1.31 -8.91
CA PRO A 102 12.12 1.79 -10.29
C PRO A 102 12.89 0.84 -11.22
N ASP A 103 13.72 -0.04 -10.66
CA ASP A 103 14.41 -1.10 -11.44
C ASP A 103 13.58 -2.39 -11.58
N GLY A 104 12.42 -2.46 -10.92
CA GLY A 104 11.50 -3.58 -10.95
C GLY A 104 11.94 -4.83 -10.18
N LYS A 105 13.06 -4.78 -9.46
CA LYS A 105 13.63 -5.96 -8.79
C LYS A 105 13.18 -6.13 -7.35
N THR A 106 12.52 -5.15 -6.79
CA THR A 106 12.05 -5.16 -5.41
C THR A 106 10.59 -4.76 -5.34
N LEU A 107 9.79 -5.50 -4.58
CA LEU A 107 8.45 -5.13 -4.21
C LEU A 107 8.45 -4.71 -2.74
N TYR A 108 8.06 -3.48 -2.46
CA TYR A 108 7.79 -2.98 -1.10
C TYR A 108 6.32 -3.16 -0.79
N PHE A 109 5.99 -3.47 0.45
CA PHE A 109 4.61 -3.68 0.91
C PHE A 109 4.51 -3.50 2.42
N CYS A 110 3.28 -3.37 2.91
CA CYS A 110 3.01 -3.35 4.34
C CYS A 110 2.42 -4.70 4.77
N THR A 111 2.86 -5.23 5.93
CA THR A 111 2.33 -6.48 6.49
C THR A 111 2.13 -6.41 7.99
N ALA A 112 1.05 -7.02 8.48
CA ALA A 112 0.72 -7.13 9.89
C ALA A 112 0.26 -8.55 10.21
N GLU A 113 0.45 -8.98 11.46
CA GLU A 113 -0.16 -10.21 11.97
C GLU A 113 -1.69 -10.09 11.90
N ALA A 114 -2.36 -11.11 11.35
CA ALA A 114 -3.81 -11.14 11.28
C ALA A 114 -4.43 -11.18 12.68
N ARG A 115 -5.46 -10.39 12.88
CA ARG A 115 -6.15 -10.27 14.16
C ARG A 115 -7.66 -10.43 14.01
N PRO A 116 -8.38 -10.79 15.08
CA PRO A 116 -9.85 -10.81 15.08
C PRO A 116 -10.42 -9.41 14.81
N ILE A 117 -11.03 -9.22 13.65
CA ILE A 117 -11.65 -7.96 13.24
C ILE A 117 -13.17 -8.10 13.27
N PRO A 118 -13.90 -7.13 13.83
CA PRO A 118 -13.52 -5.76 14.20
C PRO A 118 -12.99 -5.58 15.64
N GLN A 119 -12.91 -6.62 16.47
CA GLN A 119 -12.65 -6.48 17.91
C GLN A 119 -11.28 -5.87 18.20
N GLU A 120 -10.26 -6.22 17.41
CA GLU A 120 -8.86 -5.83 17.63
C GLU A 120 -8.31 -4.92 16.50
N TYR A 121 -9.19 -4.21 15.76
CA TYR A 121 -8.74 -3.40 14.62
C TYR A 121 -7.70 -2.32 15.01
N SER A 122 -7.78 -1.75 16.21
CA SER A 122 -6.85 -0.74 16.70
C SER A 122 -5.50 -1.31 17.16
N GLU A 123 -5.40 -2.64 17.29
CA GLU A 123 -4.16 -3.33 17.63
C GLU A 123 -3.37 -3.75 16.38
N VAL A 124 -3.97 -3.65 15.20
CA VAL A 124 -3.29 -3.98 13.94
C VAL A 124 -2.26 -2.91 13.63
N LYS A 125 -0.99 -3.29 13.58
CA LYS A 125 0.11 -2.39 13.21
C LYS A 125 0.97 -3.02 12.13
N TYR A 126 1.07 -2.32 11.02
CA TYR A 126 1.76 -2.81 9.84
C TYR A 126 3.26 -2.48 9.88
N ASN A 127 4.07 -3.49 9.62
CA ASN A 127 5.47 -3.34 9.26
C ASN A 127 5.58 -2.79 7.83
N LEU A 128 6.69 -2.14 7.51
CA LEU A 128 7.08 -1.85 6.13
C LEU A 128 8.18 -2.83 5.73
N CYS A 129 7.91 -3.60 4.69
CA CYS A 129 8.77 -4.69 4.24
C CYS A 129 9.12 -4.60 2.76
N SER A 130 10.10 -5.39 2.35
CA SER A 130 10.44 -5.60 0.94
C SER A 130 10.78 -7.06 0.66
N ILE A 131 10.57 -7.45 -0.60
CA ILE A 131 10.91 -8.77 -1.13
C ILE A 131 11.47 -8.60 -2.54
N SER A 132 12.46 -9.40 -2.92
CA SER A 132 12.95 -9.39 -4.30
C SER A 132 11.94 -10.00 -5.25
N PHE A 133 11.90 -9.47 -6.47
CA PHE A 133 11.08 -9.98 -7.58
C PHE A 133 11.95 -10.13 -8.83
N ASP A 134 11.93 -11.30 -9.43
CA ASP A 134 12.57 -11.56 -10.72
C ASP A 134 11.52 -11.56 -11.84
N PRO A 135 11.44 -10.51 -12.66
CA PRO A 135 10.46 -10.44 -13.74
C PRO A 135 10.72 -11.45 -14.88
N ALA A 136 11.94 -11.99 -15.01
CA ALA A 136 12.25 -12.96 -16.04
C ALA A 136 11.68 -14.34 -15.73
N THR A 137 11.80 -14.76 -14.47
CA THR A 137 11.27 -16.04 -13.99
C THR A 137 9.88 -15.90 -13.38
N ARG A 138 9.43 -14.67 -13.12
CA ARG A 138 8.16 -14.35 -12.45
C ARG A 138 8.10 -14.92 -11.04
N THR A 139 9.20 -14.83 -10.31
CA THR A 139 9.32 -15.41 -8.96
C THR A 139 9.69 -14.36 -7.94
N PHE A 140 9.21 -14.56 -6.73
CA PHE A 140 9.64 -13.81 -5.56
C PHE A 140 10.79 -14.50 -4.85
N GLY A 141 11.62 -13.71 -4.17
CA GLY A 141 12.58 -14.25 -3.23
C GLY A 141 11.91 -14.95 -2.04
N THR A 142 12.71 -15.63 -1.26
CA THR A 142 12.25 -16.37 -0.05
C THR A 142 12.41 -15.55 1.23
N GLN A 143 13.18 -14.46 1.18
CA GLN A 143 13.46 -13.60 2.32
C GLN A 143 12.67 -12.30 2.20
N VAL A 144 12.01 -11.93 3.31
CA VAL A 144 11.36 -10.64 3.49
C VAL A 144 12.23 -9.80 4.41
N ASP A 145 12.66 -8.64 3.93
CA ASP A 145 13.42 -7.67 4.70
C ASP A 145 12.46 -6.65 5.34
N THR A 146 12.67 -6.34 6.62
CA THR A 146 11.85 -5.36 7.35
C THR A 146 12.58 -4.03 7.45
N LEU A 147 12.04 -3.00 6.78
CA LEU A 147 12.57 -1.64 6.81
C LEU A 147 12.07 -0.84 8.03
N TYR A 148 10.81 -1.07 8.39
CA TYR A 148 10.21 -0.52 9.61
C TYR A 148 9.48 -1.64 10.35
N ASN A 149 9.81 -1.84 11.62
CA ASN A 149 9.19 -2.82 12.49
C ASN A 149 8.19 -2.14 13.42
N ALA A 150 6.90 -2.43 13.23
CA ALA A 150 5.81 -1.81 13.98
C ALA A 150 5.82 -2.15 15.47
N LYS A 151 6.30 -3.35 15.84
CA LYS A 151 6.38 -3.77 17.24
C LYS A 151 7.40 -2.96 18.02
N SER A 152 8.55 -2.68 17.44
CA SER A 152 9.60 -1.87 18.09
C SER A 152 9.38 -0.37 17.92
N GLY A 153 8.82 0.06 16.78
CA GLY A 153 8.55 1.46 16.48
C GLY A 153 7.26 2.00 17.09
N GLY A 154 6.32 1.13 17.47
CA GLY A 154 5.07 1.50 18.15
C GLY A 154 3.96 2.02 17.23
N MET A 155 4.25 2.29 15.94
CA MET A 155 3.31 2.84 14.96
C MET A 155 3.09 1.86 13.80
N SER A 156 2.11 2.14 12.96
CA SER A 156 1.70 1.37 11.80
C SER A 156 2.11 2.07 10.50
N ALA A 157 2.76 1.36 9.59
CA ALA A 157 3.18 1.89 8.30
C ALA A 157 2.12 1.74 7.22
N SER A 158 2.02 2.73 6.33
CA SER A 158 1.11 2.69 5.17
C SER A 158 1.66 3.48 3.98
N PHE A 159 1.13 3.20 2.78
CA PHE A 159 1.38 3.93 1.54
C PHE A 159 2.87 4.09 1.16
N PRO A 160 3.70 3.04 1.12
CA PRO A 160 5.07 3.16 0.65
C PRO A 160 5.12 3.64 -0.81
N ARG A 161 6.03 4.59 -1.09
CA ARG A 161 6.28 5.12 -2.44
C ARG A 161 7.76 5.37 -2.64
N VAL A 162 8.37 4.63 -3.56
CA VAL A 162 9.78 4.81 -3.92
C VAL A 162 9.91 6.00 -4.86
N SER A 163 10.92 6.83 -4.64
CA SER A 163 11.26 7.91 -5.59
C SER A 163 11.70 7.33 -6.94
N PRO A 164 11.41 7.99 -8.08
CA PRO A 164 11.77 7.50 -9.40
C PRO A 164 13.26 7.21 -9.62
N ASP A 165 14.16 7.87 -8.87
CA ASP A 165 15.59 7.60 -8.88
C ASP A 165 16.02 6.40 -8.01
N GLY A 166 15.08 5.79 -7.29
CA GLY A 166 15.30 4.62 -6.44
C GLY A 166 16.00 4.91 -5.11
N ARG A 167 16.21 6.19 -4.76
CA ARG A 167 16.97 6.54 -3.57
C ARG A 167 16.14 6.62 -2.30
N TYR A 168 14.94 7.15 -2.38
CA TYR A 168 14.10 7.43 -1.21
C TYR A 168 12.84 6.60 -1.21
N LEU A 169 12.45 6.14 -0.03
CA LEU A 169 11.15 5.51 0.23
C LEU A 169 10.35 6.42 1.16
N LEU A 170 9.26 6.98 0.67
CA LEU A 170 8.33 7.82 1.41
C LEU A 170 7.14 6.97 1.87
N TYR A 171 6.72 7.13 3.14
CA TYR A 171 5.61 6.38 3.72
C TYR A 171 4.96 7.16 4.85
N THR A 172 3.79 6.73 5.29
CA THR A 172 3.07 7.31 6.43
C THR A 172 3.17 6.37 7.64
N LEU A 173 3.40 6.92 8.83
CA LEU A 173 3.22 6.22 10.11
C LEU A 173 2.03 6.82 10.85
N SER A 174 1.19 5.95 11.45
CA SER A 174 0.06 6.30 12.31
C SER A 174 -0.06 5.34 13.48
N GLY A 175 -0.88 5.61 14.46
CA GLY A 175 -1.00 4.80 15.67
C GLY A 175 -1.39 3.36 15.44
N TYR A 176 -2.23 3.09 14.42
CA TYR A 176 -2.70 1.75 14.07
C TYR A 176 -3.29 1.71 12.64
N GLY A 177 -3.58 0.51 12.15
CA GLY A 177 -4.29 0.26 10.91
C GLY A 177 -3.48 0.62 9.65
N ASN A 178 -4.15 0.56 8.52
CA ASN A 178 -3.56 0.84 7.21
C ASN A 178 -4.22 2.05 6.52
N PHE A 179 -5.36 2.53 7.01
CA PHE A 179 -6.12 3.61 6.39
C PHE A 179 -6.04 4.89 7.22
N SER A 180 -4.87 5.51 7.21
CA SER A 180 -4.47 6.60 8.10
C SER A 180 -5.09 7.97 7.81
N ILE A 181 -5.86 8.14 6.75
CA ILE A 181 -6.39 9.45 6.30
C ILE A 181 -7.26 10.19 7.35
N TRP A 182 -7.78 9.45 8.33
CA TRP A 182 -8.59 10.00 9.41
C TRP A 182 -7.84 10.09 10.75
N HIS A 183 -6.58 9.64 10.80
CA HIS A 183 -5.77 9.61 11.98
C HIS A 183 -4.93 10.87 12.07
N LYS A 184 -5.19 11.70 13.09
CA LYS A 184 -4.47 12.97 13.30
C LYS A 184 -2.97 12.80 13.56
N ASP A 185 -2.58 11.64 14.05
CA ASP A 185 -1.20 11.24 14.33
C ASP A 185 -0.48 10.61 13.12
N ALA A 186 -1.08 10.73 11.94
CA ALA A 186 -0.50 10.20 10.72
C ALA A 186 0.48 11.19 10.10
N ASP A 187 1.75 10.85 10.16
CA ASP A 187 2.89 11.65 9.74
C ASP A 187 3.66 11.01 8.57
N LEU A 188 4.28 11.84 7.75
CA LEU A 188 5.19 11.41 6.69
C LEU A 188 6.59 11.12 7.24
N TYR A 189 7.13 9.98 6.79
CA TYR A 189 8.49 9.52 7.07
C TYR A 189 9.20 9.17 5.78
N MET A 190 10.52 9.30 5.79
CA MET A 190 11.35 8.98 4.63
C MET A 190 12.56 8.16 5.03
N THR A 191 12.81 7.09 4.27
CA THR A 191 14.03 6.28 4.37
C THR A 191 14.93 6.57 3.17
N ASP A 192 16.20 6.90 3.40
CA ASP A 192 17.23 6.87 2.37
C ASP A 192 17.66 5.40 2.19
N LEU A 193 17.29 4.81 1.04
CA LEU A 193 17.52 3.40 0.74
C LEU A 193 19.00 3.05 0.54
N GLN A 194 19.87 4.04 0.30
CA GLN A 194 21.31 3.82 0.17
C GLN A 194 21.99 3.68 1.55
N THR A 195 21.51 4.44 2.53
CA THR A 195 22.10 4.45 3.88
C THR A 195 21.30 3.62 4.89
N GLY A 196 20.05 3.29 4.57
CA GLY A 196 19.09 2.67 5.49
C GLY A 196 18.58 3.62 6.59
N THR A 197 18.90 4.91 6.51
CA THR A 197 18.50 5.89 7.53
C THR A 197 17.09 6.38 7.31
N SER A 198 16.26 6.29 8.35
CA SER A 198 14.87 6.77 8.34
C SER A 198 14.72 8.02 9.22
N ARG A 199 13.88 8.95 8.80
CA ARG A 199 13.53 10.14 9.57
C ARG A 199 12.08 10.57 9.39
N SER A 200 11.50 11.21 10.40
CA SER A 200 10.28 11.99 10.25
C SER A 200 10.54 13.21 9.34
N LEU A 201 9.56 13.58 8.55
CA LEU A 201 9.56 14.82 7.78
C LEU A 201 8.92 15.96 8.59
N ALA A 202 9.54 16.27 9.74
CA ALA A 202 9.03 17.28 10.66
C ALA A 202 8.78 18.64 10.01
N GLU A 203 9.50 18.95 8.92
CA GLU A 203 9.35 20.18 8.15
C GLU A 203 8.04 20.26 7.33
N VAL A 204 7.36 19.13 7.13
CA VAL A 204 6.08 19.06 6.40
C VAL A 204 4.95 18.45 7.22
N ASN A 205 5.25 17.79 8.33
CA ASN A 205 4.24 17.23 9.25
C ASN A 205 3.59 18.34 10.09
N SER A 206 2.36 18.12 10.55
CA SER A 206 1.56 19.07 11.33
C SER A 206 0.82 18.38 12.47
N ASP A 207 -0.07 19.10 13.14
CA ASP A 207 -0.93 18.55 14.21
C ASP A 207 -2.16 17.78 13.65
N ASP A 208 -2.24 17.57 12.35
CA ASP A 208 -3.29 16.78 11.68
C ASP A 208 -2.66 15.86 10.65
N VAL A 209 -3.45 15.03 10.01
CA VAL A 209 -2.97 13.96 9.11
C VAL A 209 -2.19 14.48 7.89
N GLU A 210 -1.08 13.83 7.60
CA GLU A 210 -0.33 13.87 6.34
C GLU A 210 -0.29 12.46 5.72
N SER A 211 -0.79 12.32 4.48
CA SER A 211 -0.94 11.01 3.83
C SER A 211 -1.04 11.14 2.30
N TYR A 212 -1.29 10.04 1.59
CA TYR A 212 -1.53 9.99 0.14
C TYR A 212 -0.51 10.78 -0.70
N HIS A 213 0.75 10.51 -0.43
CA HIS A 213 1.85 11.16 -1.13
C HIS A 213 2.17 10.51 -2.48
N SER A 214 2.74 11.30 -3.39
CA SER A 214 3.20 10.86 -4.70
C SER A 214 4.42 11.67 -5.15
N TRP A 215 5.38 11.01 -5.77
CA TRP A 215 6.59 11.64 -6.30
C TRP A 215 6.36 12.27 -7.67
N SER A 216 7.06 13.35 -7.94
CA SER A 216 7.28 13.84 -9.30
C SER A 216 8.25 12.93 -10.05
N SER A 217 8.12 12.84 -11.37
CA SER A 217 8.95 11.98 -12.22
C SER A 217 10.46 12.26 -12.16
N ASN A 218 10.86 13.46 -11.71
CA ASN A 218 12.26 13.85 -11.57
C ASN A 218 12.83 13.66 -10.15
N SER A 219 12.08 13.03 -9.23
CA SER A 219 12.47 12.77 -7.83
C SER A 219 12.77 14.00 -6.97
N ARG A 220 12.41 15.22 -7.45
CA ARG A 220 12.75 16.46 -6.73
C ARG A 220 11.63 16.99 -5.86
N TRP A 221 10.41 16.56 -6.14
CA TRP A 221 9.20 17.04 -5.47
C TRP A 221 8.31 15.86 -5.14
N PHE A 222 7.52 16.00 -4.12
CA PHE A 222 6.39 15.14 -3.86
C PHE A 222 5.19 15.99 -3.44
N VAL A 223 4.00 15.53 -3.72
CA VAL A 223 2.74 16.06 -3.24
C VAL A 223 2.19 15.11 -2.18
N PHE A 224 1.49 15.65 -1.22
CA PHE A 224 0.82 14.87 -0.19
C PHE A 224 -0.50 15.53 0.19
N SER A 225 -1.39 14.77 0.78
CA SER A 225 -2.68 15.25 1.27
C SER A 225 -2.61 15.55 2.76
N SER A 226 -3.15 16.70 3.17
CA SER A 226 -3.19 17.13 4.57
C SER A 226 -4.55 17.73 4.95
N ARG A 227 -4.89 17.64 6.22
CA ARG A 227 -6.10 18.28 6.80
C ARG A 227 -5.77 19.45 7.73
N ARG A 228 -4.51 19.91 7.73
CA ARG A 228 -3.96 20.95 8.63
C ARG A 228 -4.71 22.29 8.66
N ILE A 229 -5.49 22.60 7.60
CA ILE A 229 -6.14 23.93 7.48
C ILE A 229 -7.37 24.01 8.36
N ASP A 230 -8.25 23.00 8.36
CA ASP A 230 -9.54 23.04 9.03
C ASP A 230 -9.90 21.72 9.76
N GLY A 231 -9.05 20.71 9.67
CA GLY A 231 -9.28 19.39 10.27
C GLY A 231 -10.45 18.60 9.65
N LEU A 232 -11.06 19.09 8.58
CA LEU A 232 -12.24 18.50 7.94
C LEU A 232 -11.98 18.02 6.51
N TYR A 233 -11.38 18.88 5.70
CA TYR A 233 -11.18 18.59 4.29
C TYR A 233 -9.72 18.26 4.00
N THR A 234 -9.52 17.10 3.37
CA THR A 234 -8.21 16.70 2.85
C THR A 234 -7.88 17.54 1.62
N ARG A 235 -6.70 18.16 1.62
CA ARG A 235 -6.20 19.02 0.53
C ARG A 235 -4.75 18.66 0.21
N PRO A 236 -4.36 18.72 -1.10
CA PRO A 236 -2.96 18.57 -1.50
C PRO A 236 -2.10 19.77 -1.10
#